data_82755ae12a4fdb8038cd647a2cc15ca7
#
_entry.id   82755ae12a4fdb8038cd647a2cc15ca7
#
_cell.length_a   1.000
_cell.length_b   1.000
_cell.length_c   1.000
_cell.angle_alpha   90.00
_cell.angle_beta   90.00
_cell.angle_gamma   90.00
#
_symmetry.space_group_name_H-M   'P 1'
#
loop_
_entity.id
_entity.type
_entity.pdbx_description
1 polymer ?
#
loop_
_entity_poly.entity_id
_entity_poly.type
_entity_poly.pdbx_seq_one_letter_code
_entity_poly.pdbx_strand_id
1 'polypeptide(L)'
;MNIKTFYLGPMMTNCYLTWNEKKEAYLFDCGGENLDRLTTFIKTNGLTLKYIVLTHGHGDHIAGLTKLKNHYPEAVVYIGEEEREFFHNPQLNLSPYIGGREYVYEDSFKTVREGDKVGEFTVMDTPGHTIGSKCFYNKENKILISGDTMFRRSFGRSDLPTGNGTQLFKSLAKLCARLPEDTVVYNGHMEPTTIGEEKRFLSSQGII
;
A
#
# COMPACT_ATOMS: atom_id res chain seq x y z
N MET A 1 0.28 9.23 15.84
CA MET A 1 1.08 8.29 14.99
C MET A 1 2.13 9.07 14.20
N ASN A 2 3.33 8.53 14.10
CA ASN A 2 4.38 9.09 13.26
C ASN A 2 4.38 8.39 11.90
N ILE A 3 4.84 9.07 10.85
CA ILE A 3 4.96 8.51 9.51
C ILE A 3 6.23 9.03 8.83
N LYS A 4 6.90 8.16 8.08
CA LYS A 4 8.07 8.50 7.26
C LYS A 4 8.00 7.77 5.92
N THR A 5 8.23 8.49 4.84
CA THR A 5 8.28 7.93 3.48
C THR A 5 9.69 7.47 3.16
N PHE A 6 9.78 6.29 2.55
CA PHE A 6 10.97 5.76 1.89
C PHE A 6 10.64 5.49 0.43
N TYR A 7 11.45 5.98 -0.47
CA TYR A 7 11.31 5.74 -1.91
C TYR A 7 12.13 4.52 -2.27
N LEU A 8 11.46 3.41 -2.61
CA LEU A 8 12.11 2.13 -2.86
C LEU A 8 11.89 1.65 -4.30
N GLY A 9 12.90 0.94 -4.82
CA GLY A 9 12.84 0.33 -6.14
C GLY A 9 12.99 1.29 -7.31
N PRO A 10 12.98 0.76 -8.54
CA PRO A 10 13.18 1.55 -9.77
C PRO A 10 12.02 2.51 -10.05
N MET A 11 10.80 2.19 -9.61
CA MET A 11 9.62 3.03 -9.76
C MET A 11 9.51 4.09 -8.66
N MET A 12 10.47 4.15 -7.73
CA MET A 12 10.46 5.10 -6.60
C MET A 12 9.17 5.02 -5.77
N THR A 13 8.66 3.81 -5.58
CA THR A 13 7.42 3.57 -4.84
C THR A 13 7.49 4.15 -3.43
N ASN A 14 6.47 4.88 -3.04
CA ASN A 14 6.31 5.43 -1.70
C ASN A 14 6.02 4.30 -0.72
N CYS A 15 7.01 3.91 0.06
CA CYS A 15 6.85 2.95 1.14
C CYS A 15 6.77 3.70 2.47
N TYR A 16 5.69 3.53 3.21
CA TYR A 16 5.41 4.30 4.42
C TYR A 16 5.69 3.51 5.68
N LEU A 17 6.68 3.94 6.45
CA LEU A 17 6.90 3.44 7.80
C LEU A 17 6.10 4.31 8.77
N THR A 18 5.12 3.71 9.43
CA THR A 18 4.38 4.33 10.53
C THR A 18 4.76 3.69 11.86
N TRP A 19 4.70 4.45 12.97
CA TRP A 19 4.94 3.89 14.30
C TRP A 19 4.19 4.66 15.39
N ASN A 20 3.84 3.94 16.43
CA ASN A 20 3.15 4.47 17.60
C ASN A 20 4.12 4.85 18.73
N GLU A 21 3.57 5.32 19.86
CA GLU A 21 4.35 5.72 21.05
C GLU A 21 5.09 4.54 21.69
N LYS A 22 4.60 3.30 21.50
CA LYS A 22 5.25 2.08 21.97
C LYS A 22 6.39 1.61 21.07
N LYS A 23 6.76 2.40 20.04
CA LYS A 23 7.78 2.04 19.04
C LYS A 23 7.42 0.82 18.18
N GLU A 24 6.16 0.42 18.13
CA GLU A 24 5.67 -0.60 17.22
C GLU A 24 5.48 0.02 15.84
N ALA A 25 6.14 -0.55 14.84
CA ALA A 25 6.17 -0.02 13.50
C ALA A 25 5.44 -0.93 12.49
N TYR A 26 4.83 -0.30 11.50
CA TYR A 26 4.14 -0.91 10.37
C TYR A 26 4.73 -0.33 9.09
N LEU A 27 5.22 -1.17 8.19
CA LEU A 27 5.67 -0.73 6.87
C LEU A 27 4.59 -1.05 5.84
N PHE A 28 4.15 -0.05 5.11
CA PHE A 28 3.25 -0.20 3.97
C PHE A 28 4.05 -0.19 2.69
N ASP A 29 3.95 -1.30 1.95
CA ASP A 29 4.67 -1.64 0.73
C ASP A 29 6.19 -1.75 0.91
N CYS A 30 6.84 -2.49 0.01
CA CYS A 30 8.29 -2.69 0.00
C CYS A 30 8.78 -2.90 -1.44
N GLY A 31 8.86 -1.80 -2.21
CA GLY A 31 9.06 -1.82 -3.67
C GLY A 31 10.46 -2.13 -4.15
N GLY A 32 11.43 -2.38 -3.29
CA GLY A 32 12.79 -2.65 -3.72
C GLY A 32 13.73 -3.16 -2.66
N GLU A 33 14.86 -3.72 -3.10
CA GLU A 33 15.83 -4.42 -2.24
C GLU A 33 16.89 -3.52 -1.57
N ASN A 34 16.99 -2.25 -1.96
CA ASN A 34 17.88 -1.33 -1.26
C ASN A 34 17.20 -0.80 0.01
N LEU A 35 17.37 -1.55 1.09
CA LEU A 35 16.72 -1.31 2.38
C LEU A 35 17.58 -0.58 3.41
N ASP A 36 18.80 -0.18 3.04
CA ASP A 36 19.80 0.34 4.01
C ASP A 36 19.29 1.55 4.79
N ARG A 37 18.65 2.51 4.11
CA ARG A 37 18.06 3.69 4.77
C ARG A 37 16.92 3.33 5.70
N LEU A 38 16.05 2.40 5.29
CA LEU A 38 14.91 1.94 6.06
C LEU A 38 15.37 1.17 7.31
N THR A 39 16.24 0.19 7.15
CA THR A 39 16.73 -0.65 8.24
C THR A 39 17.56 0.16 9.24
N THR A 40 18.42 1.06 8.75
CA THR A 40 19.16 2.01 9.59
C THR A 40 18.20 2.88 10.40
N PHE A 41 17.16 3.44 9.77
CA PHE A 41 16.18 4.27 10.47
C PHE A 41 15.44 3.50 11.56
N ILE A 42 14.95 2.29 11.24
CA ILE A 42 14.27 1.43 12.22
C ILE A 42 15.18 1.18 13.43
N LYS A 43 16.44 0.77 13.17
CA LYS A 43 17.42 0.47 14.22
C LYS A 43 17.76 1.71 15.07
N THR A 44 18.09 2.83 14.42
CA THR A 44 18.52 4.05 15.13
C THR A 44 17.41 4.64 16.02
N ASN A 45 16.14 4.49 15.62
CA ASN A 45 15.01 4.97 16.40
C ASN A 45 14.47 3.94 17.41
N GLY A 46 15.06 2.76 17.49
CA GLY A 46 14.64 1.68 18.39
C GLY A 46 13.23 1.18 18.08
N LEU A 47 12.86 1.14 16.80
CA LEU A 47 11.53 0.69 16.37
C LEU A 47 11.51 -0.83 16.26
N THR A 48 10.34 -1.42 16.57
CA THR A 48 10.07 -2.84 16.36
C THR A 48 9.13 -2.98 15.18
N LEU A 49 9.62 -3.47 14.05
CA LEU A 49 8.77 -3.74 12.87
C LEU A 49 7.88 -4.95 13.16
N LYS A 50 6.59 -4.69 13.36
CA LYS A 50 5.58 -5.72 13.66
C LYS A 50 4.92 -6.26 12.40
N TYR A 51 4.61 -5.36 11.46
CA TYR A 51 3.82 -5.70 10.28
C TYR A 51 4.44 -5.10 9.03
N ILE A 52 4.39 -5.88 7.95
CA ILE A 52 4.66 -5.46 6.58
C ILE A 52 3.33 -5.62 5.86
N VAL A 53 2.76 -4.53 5.40
CA VAL A 53 1.37 -4.46 4.94
C VAL A 53 1.36 -4.04 3.48
N LEU A 54 0.83 -4.87 2.62
CA LEU A 54 0.81 -4.59 1.18
C LEU A 54 -0.54 -4.01 0.77
N THR A 55 -0.48 -2.90 0.04
CA THR A 55 -1.66 -2.28 -0.56
C THR A 55 -2.18 -3.13 -1.72
N HIS A 56 -1.28 -3.72 -2.48
CA HIS A 56 -1.54 -4.67 -3.56
C HIS A 56 -0.27 -5.43 -3.97
N GLY A 57 -0.38 -6.39 -4.87
CA GLY A 57 0.68 -7.33 -5.18
C GLY A 57 1.54 -7.01 -6.41
N HIS A 58 1.54 -5.80 -6.96
CA HIS A 58 2.45 -5.49 -8.07
C HIS A 58 3.92 -5.48 -7.63
N GLY A 59 4.81 -5.82 -8.56
CA GLY A 59 6.23 -6.02 -8.30
C GLY A 59 6.93 -4.82 -7.66
N ASP A 60 6.57 -3.62 -8.04
CA ASP A 60 7.10 -2.39 -7.46
C ASP A 60 6.57 -2.08 -6.04
N HIS A 61 5.62 -2.85 -5.53
CA HIS A 61 5.16 -2.79 -4.14
C HIS A 61 5.66 -3.96 -3.29
N ILE A 62 6.15 -5.05 -3.90
CA ILE A 62 6.51 -6.29 -3.18
C ILE A 62 7.98 -6.72 -3.35
N ALA A 63 8.73 -6.20 -4.32
CA ALA A 63 10.05 -6.74 -4.71
C ALA A 63 11.12 -6.76 -3.60
N GLY A 64 10.94 -5.99 -2.54
CA GLY A 64 11.85 -5.96 -1.38
C GLY A 64 11.49 -6.92 -0.26
N LEU A 65 10.33 -7.62 -0.32
CA LEU A 65 9.79 -8.39 0.81
C LEU A 65 10.72 -9.47 1.31
N THR A 66 11.28 -10.31 0.44
CA THR A 66 12.17 -11.40 0.83
C THR A 66 13.37 -10.87 1.62
N LYS A 67 13.98 -9.80 1.13
CA LYS A 67 15.12 -9.18 1.81
C LYS A 67 14.71 -8.53 3.13
N LEU A 68 13.56 -7.86 3.17
CA LEU A 68 13.04 -7.24 4.39
C LEU A 68 12.70 -8.29 5.44
N LYS A 69 12.09 -9.40 5.03
CA LYS A 69 11.73 -10.52 5.92
C LYS A 69 12.98 -11.18 6.52
N ASN A 70 14.06 -11.27 5.75
CA ASN A 70 15.37 -11.75 6.28
C ASN A 70 15.94 -10.83 7.37
N HIS A 71 15.71 -9.50 7.29
CA HIS A 71 16.09 -8.56 8.34
C HIS A 71 15.16 -8.61 9.55
N TYR A 72 13.87 -8.87 9.33
CA TYR A 72 12.81 -8.84 10.35
C TYR A 72 11.95 -10.12 10.29
N PRO A 73 12.51 -11.28 10.66
CA PRO A 73 11.81 -12.58 10.52
C PRO A 73 10.50 -12.66 11.31
N GLU A 74 10.39 -11.90 12.41
CA GLU A 74 9.18 -11.87 13.24
C GLU A 74 8.07 -10.95 12.71
N ALA A 75 8.37 -10.09 11.73
CA ALA A 75 7.36 -9.21 11.15
C ALA A 75 6.36 -10.02 10.32
N VAL A 76 5.06 -9.80 10.56
CA VAL A 76 3.99 -10.50 9.83
C VAL A 76 3.68 -9.75 8.55
N VAL A 77 3.68 -10.45 7.42
CA VAL A 77 3.29 -9.92 6.10
C VAL A 77 1.79 -10.06 5.92
N TYR A 78 1.13 -8.98 5.46
CA TYR A 78 -0.29 -8.95 5.12
C TYR A 78 -0.52 -8.52 3.68
N ILE A 79 -1.46 -9.19 2.99
CA ILE A 79 -1.92 -8.85 1.64
C ILE A 79 -3.42 -9.07 1.52
N GLY A 80 -4.09 -8.42 0.57
CA GLY A 80 -5.48 -8.70 0.24
C GLY A 80 -5.71 -10.16 -0.10
N GLU A 81 -6.80 -10.77 0.38
CA GLU A 81 -7.05 -12.20 0.18
C GLU A 81 -7.10 -12.58 -1.30
N GLU A 82 -7.63 -11.71 -2.13
CA GLU A 82 -7.78 -11.92 -3.56
C GLU A 82 -6.44 -11.90 -4.33
N GLU A 83 -5.36 -11.48 -3.66
CA GLU A 83 -4.03 -11.34 -4.27
C GLU A 83 -2.99 -12.37 -3.79
N ARG A 84 -3.42 -13.46 -3.18
CA ARG A 84 -2.53 -14.54 -2.75
C ARG A 84 -1.64 -15.05 -3.90
N GLU A 85 -2.21 -15.20 -5.09
CA GLU A 85 -1.51 -15.70 -6.27
C GLU A 85 -0.49 -14.73 -6.83
N PHE A 86 -0.59 -13.43 -6.53
CA PHE A 86 0.39 -12.44 -6.98
C PHE A 86 1.80 -12.74 -6.45
N PHE A 87 1.90 -13.33 -5.27
CA PHE A 87 3.20 -13.72 -4.70
C PHE A 87 3.91 -14.80 -5.50
N HIS A 88 3.18 -15.65 -6.20
CA HIS A 88 3.72 -16.81 -6.92
C HIS A 88 3.60 -16.69 -8.43
N ASN A 89 2.99 -15.63 -8.94
CA ASN A 89 2.73 -15.46 -10.37
C ASN A 89 3.30 -14.13 -10.91
N PRO A 90 4.49 -14.16 -11.55
CA PRO A 90 5.12 -12.98 -12.13
C PRO A 90 4.29 -12.27 -13.21
N GLN A 91 3.35 -12.97 -13.87
CA GLN A 91 2.45 -12.35 -14.85
C GLN A 91 1.35 -11.50 -14.17
N LEU A 92 0.94 -11.88 -12.96
CA LEU A 92 -0.01 -11.10 -12.18
C LEU A 92 0.69 -9.94 -11.46
N ASN A 93 1.86 -10.20 -10.85
CA ASN A 93 2.57 -9.15 -10.13
C ASN A 93 3.42 -8.24 -11.03
N LEU A 94 3.52 -8.52 -12.32
CA LEU A 94 4.20 -7.72 -13.34
C LEU A 94 5.70 -7.48 -13.08
N SER A 95 6.32 -8.22 -12.18
CA SER A 95 7.73 -8.02 -11.81
C SER A 95 8.71 -8.07 -12.99
N PRO A 96 8.54 -8.93 -14.03
CA PRO A 96 9.45 -8.92 -15.20
C PRO A 96 9.43 -7.59 -15.96
N TYR A 97 8.28 -6.93 -16.01
CA TYR A 97 8.09 -5.66 -16.75
C TYR A 97 8.52 -4.44 -15.93
N ILE A 98 8.41 -4.52 -14.61
CA ILE A 98 8.73 -3.42 -13.69
C ILE A 98 10.20 -3.45 -13.28
N GLY A 99 10.69 -4.61 -12.86
CA GLY A 99 12.05 -4.80 -12.31
C GLY A 99 13.02 -5.52 -13.24
N GLY A 100 12.59 -5.94 -14.43
CA GLY A 100 13.40 -6.68 -15.41
C GLY A 100 13.73 -8.13 -15.01
N ARG A 101 13.13 -8.63 -13.94
CA ARG A 101 13.26 -10.03 -13.48
C ARG A 101 11.99 -10.50 -12.80
N GLU A 102 11.76 -11.80 -12.84
CA GLU A 102 10.68 -12.41 -12.07
C GLU A 102 10.94 -12.29 -10.57
N TYR A 103 9.88 -12.00 -9.83
CA TYR A 103 9.87 -11.99 -8.38
C TYR A 103 8.80 -12.94 -7.86
N VAL A 104 9.17 -13.81 -6.94
CA VAL A 104 8.30 -14.75 -6.25
C VAL A 104 8.58 -14.63 -4.75
N TYR A 105 7.53 -14.64 -3.94
CA TYR A 105 7.62 -14.60 -2.48
C TYR A 105 7.11 -15.93 -1.90
N GLU A 106 7.99 -16.66 -1.22
CA GLU A 106 7.72 -18.02 -0.73
C GLU A 106 7.54 -18.12 0.79
N ASP A 107 7.74 -17.01 1.52
CA ASP A 107 7.65 -17.02 2.98
C ASP A 107 6.18 -16.86 3.44
N SER A 108 5.96 -17.01 4.74
CA SER A 108 4.63 -16.95 5.35
C SER A 108 4.00 -15.56 5.27
N PHE A 109 2.70 -15.53 5.04
CA PHE A 109 1.89 -14.31 5.04
C PHE A 109 0.47 -14.57 5.58
N LYS A 110 -0.23 -13.51 5.90
CA LYS A 110 -1.65 -13.53 6.25
C LYS A 110 -2.44 -12.70 5.26
N THR A 111 -3.70 -13.02 5.10
CA THR A 111 -4.61 -12.26 4.24
C THR A 111 -5.52 -11.37 5.06
N VAL A 112 -6.00 -10.29 4.42
CA VAL A 112 -6.94 -9.32 4.99
C VAL A 112 -8.11 -9.05 4.06
N ARG A 113 -9.25 -8.67 4.66
CA ARG A 113 -10.52 -8.31 4.00
C ARG A 113 -11.07 -7.00 4.56
N GLU A 114 -12.10 -6.46 3.91
CA GLU A 114 -12.84 -5.28 4.39
C GLU A 114 -13.17 -5.38 5.89
N GLY A 115 -12.82 -4.36 6.64
CA GLY A 115 -13.12 -4.22 8.06
C GLY A 115 -12.11 -4.86 9.01
N ASP A 116 -11.21 -5.71 8.54
CA ASP A 116 -10.14 -6.25 9.36
C ASP A 116 -9.26 -5.15 9.95
N LYS A 117 -8.52 -5.51 11.01
CA LYS A 117 -7.56 -4.62 11.64
C LYS A 117 -6.14 -5.13 11.44
N VAL A 118 -5.27 -4.23 11.00
CA VAL A 118 -3.82 -4.45 11.03
C VAL A 118 -3.21 -3.35 11.92
N GLY A 119 -2.89 -3.73 13.14
CA GLY A 119 -2.52 -2.74 14.16
C GLY A 119 -3.62 -1.69 14.36
N GLU A 120 -3.28 -0.43 14.18
CA GLU A 120 -4.20 0.71 14.35
C GLU A 120 -4.95 1.09 13.06
N PHE A 121 -4.78 0.33 11.98
CA PHE A 121 -5.41 0.58 10.69
C PHE A 121 -6.58 -0.37 10.44
N THR A 122 -7.66 0.17 9.86
CA THR A 122 -8.79 -0.60 9.35
C THR A 122 -8.60 -0.82 7.85
N VAL A 123 -8.77 -2.05 7.41
CA VAL A 123 -8.71 -2.42 6.00
C VAL A 123 -9.98 -1.97 5.28
N MET A 124 -9.80 -1.36 4.12
CA MET A 124 -10.87 -0.98 3.20
C MET A 124 -10.60 -1.62 1.85
N ASP A 125 -11.51 -2.45 1.36
CA ASP A 125 -11.40 -3.02 0.01
C ASP A 125 -11.59 -1.92 -1.04
N THR A 126 -10.62 -1.79 -1.93
CA THR A 126 -10.64 -0.80 -3.01
C THR A 126 -10.22 -1.43 -4.34
N PRO A 127 -10.98 -2.47 -4.80
CA PRO A 127 -10.65 -3.13 -6.05
C PRO A 127 -10.73 -2.18 -7.24
N GLY A 128 -9.94 -2.48 -8.27
CA GLY A 128 -10.02 -1.78 -9.55
C GLY A 128 -8.68 -1.46 -10.18
N HIS A 129 -7.66 -1.04 -9.43
CA HIS A 129 -6.28 -1.07 -9.91
C HIS A 129 -5.82 -2.52 -10.05
N THR A 130 -6.00 -3.30 -8.99
CA THR A 130 -5.99 -4.76 -8.99
C THR A 130 -7.26 -5.29 -8.35
N ILE A 131 -7.52 -6.60 -8.48
CA ILE A 131 -8.71 -7.25 -7.92
C ILE A 131 -8.77 -7.17 -6.39
N GLY A 132 -7.62 -7.19 -5.72
CA GLY A 132 -7.49 -7.23 -4.27
C GLY A 132 -6.87 -5.99 -3.65
N SER A 133 -6.75 -4.88 -4.38
CA SER A 133 -6.23 -3.62 -3.83
C SER A 133 -6.94 -3.24 -2.54
N LYS A 134 -6.16 -2.82 -1.54
CA LYS A 134 -6.63 -2.40 -0.22
C LYS A 134 -6.12 -1.00 0.10
N CYS A 135 -6.97 -0.22 0.74
CA CYS A 135 -6.55 0.97 1.48
C CYS A 135 -6.55 0.68 2.98
N PHE A 136 -5.72 1.38 3.73
CA PHE A 136 -5.58 1.21 5.17
C PHE A 136 -5.85 2.54 5.88
N TYR A 137 -6.92 2.60 6.67
CA TYR A 137 -7.39 3.82 7.30
C TYR A 137 -7.13 3.84 8.81
N ASN A 138 -6.37 4.83 9.27
CA ASN A 138 -6.24 5.15 10.69
C ASN A 138 -7.18 6.31 11.03
N LYS A 139 -8.27 6.00 11.74
CA LYS A 139 -9.32 6.97 12.06
C LYS A 139 -8.86 8.07 13.01
N GLU A 140 -8.06 7.72 14.01
CA GLU A 140 -7.63 8.66 15.05
C GLU A 140 -6.71 9.74 14.51
N ASN A 141 -5.83 9.36 13.58
CA ASN A 141 -4.86 10.27 12.98
C ASN A 141 -5.30 10.81 11.61
N LYS A 142 -6.49 10.39 11.12
CA LYS A 142 -7.02 10.75 9.79
C LYS A 142 -6.01 10.50 8.68
N ILE A 143 -5.41 9.31 8.66
CA ILE A 143 -4.42 8.87 7.69
C ILE A 143 -5.04 7.75 6.86
N LEU A 144 -4.94 7.85 5.54
CA LEU A 144 -5.25 6.80 4.59
C LEU A 144 -4.00 6.44 3.80
N ILE A 145 -3.57 5.18 3.86
CA ILE A 145 -2.59 4.62 2.92
C ILE A 145 -3.38 4.03 1.77
N SER A 146 -3.27 4.60 0.59
CA SER A 146 -4.13 4.26 -0.56
C SER A 146 -3.47 3.37 -1.61
N GLY A 147 -2.15 3.14 -1.53
CA GLY A 147 -1.43 2.50 -2.62
C GLY A 147 -1.78 3.16 -3.95
N ASP A 148 -2.09 2.35 -4.94
CA ASP A 148 -2.40 2.81 -6.29
C ASP A 148 -3.91 2.95 -6.57
N THR A 149 -4.71 3.15 -5.53
CA THR A 149 -6.13 3.44 -5.69
C THR A 149 -6.39 4.92 -5.98
N MET A 150 -5.87 5.82 -5.15
CA MET A 150 -6.13 7.26 -5.22
C MET A 150 -4.81 8.02 -5.18
N PHE A 151 -4.58 8.91 -6.14
CA PHE A 151 -3.41 9.78 -6.24
C PHE A 151 -3.82 11.26 -6.17
N ARG A 152 -2.84 12.14 -6.07
CA ARG A 152 -3.07 13.58 -6.13
C ARG A 152 -3.52 14.00 -7.53
N ARG A 153 -4.80 14.42 -7.65
CA ARG A 153 -5.48 14.76 -8.91
C ARG A 153 -5.38 13.66 -9.97
N SER A 154 -5.44 12.41 -9.51
CA SER A 154 -5.35 11.23 -10.37
C SER A 154 -5.80 9.98 -9.61
N PHE A 155 -5.73 8.86 -10.27
CA PHE A 155 -6.03 7.53 -9.71
C PHE A 155 -5.21 6.46 -10.44
N GLY A 156 -5.16 5.26 -9.89
CA GLY A 156 -4.43 4.15 -10.47
C GLY A 156 -4.97 3.74 -11.83
N ARG A 157 -4.12 3.20 -12.68
CA ARG A 157 -4.56 2.58 -13.94
C ARG A 157 -5.34 1.29 -13.65
N SER A 158 -6.18 0.90 -14.59
CA SER A 158 -7.08 -0.26 -14.44
C SER A 158 -7.11 -1.18 -15.67
N ASP A 159 -6.10 -1.05 -16.53
CA ASP A 159 -5.96 -1.76 -17.80
C ASP A 159 -4.91 -2.89 -17.74
N LEU A 160 -4.35 -3.16 -16.57
CA LEU A 160 -3.42 -4.26 -16.29
C LEU A 160 -4.19 -5.54 -15.88
N PRO A 161 -3.55 -6.71 -15.83
CA PRO A 161 -4.18 -7.94 -15.37
C PRO A 161 -4.93 -7.74 -14.06
N THR A 162 -6.17 -8.22 -13.97
CA THR A 162 -7.13 -8.06 -12.88
C THR A 162 -7.68 -6.64 -12.66
N GLY A 163 -7.22 -5.64 -13.42
CA GLY A 163 -7.72 -4.26 -13.35
C GLY A 163 -9.16 -4.12 -13.85
N ASN A 164 -9.91 -3.16 -13.28
CA ASN A 164 -11.29 -2.88 -13.66
C ASN A 164 -11.66 -1.42 -13.35
N GLY A 165 -11.79 -0.59 -14.38
CA GLY A 165 -12.07 0.84 -14.22
C GLY A 165 -13.40 1.15 -13.52
N THR A 166 -14.45 0.37 -13.79
CA THR A 166 -15.74 0.54 -13.12
C THR A 166 -15.65 0.27 -11.62
N GLN A 167 -14.89 -0.75 -11.22
CA GLN A 167 -14.65 -1.05 -9.80
C GLN A 167 -13.79 0.04 -9.15
N LEU A 168 -12.75 0.52 -9.85
CA LEU A 168 -11.90 1.60 -9.36
C LEU A 168 -12.72 2.86 -9.05
N PHE A 169 -13.61 3.28 -9.96
CA PHE A 169 -14.45 4.46 -9.73
C PHE A 169 -15.42 4.26 -8.56
N LYS A 170 -15.98 3.06 -8.38
CA LYS A 170 -16.78 2.73 -7.18
C LYS A 170 -15.94 2.78 -5.91
N SER A 171 -14.69 2.33 -5.95
CA SER A 171 -13.76 2.40 -4.82
C SER A 171 -13.42 3.85 -4.46
N LEU A 172 -13.14 4.70 -5.44
CA LEU A 172 -12.91 6.14 -5.24
C LEU A 172 -14.12 6.84 -4.63
N ALA A 173 -15.32 6.59 -5.18
CA ALA A 173 -16.58 7.12 -4.64
C ALA A 173 -16.82 6.67 -3.19
N LYS A 174 -16.57 5.40 -2.89
CA LYS A 174 -16.66 4.84 -1.53
C LYS A 174 -15.73 5.56 -0.55
N LEU A 175 -14.47 5.79 -0.91
CA LEU A 175 -13.51 6.53 -0.07
C LEU A 175 -13.99 7.95 0.18
N CYS A 176 -14.39 8.68 -0.87
CA CYS A 176 -14.89 10.06 -0.77
C CYS A 176 -16.18 10.19 0.03
N ALA A 177 -17.02 9.14 0.06
CA ALA A 177 -18.28 9.14 0.81
C ALA A 177 -18.09 8.77 2.29
N ARG A 178 -17.11 7.92 2.61
CA ARG A 178 -16.95 7.36 3.97
C ARG A 178 -15.93 8.10 4.83
N LEU A 179 -14.95 8.76 4.22
CA LEU A 179 -13.84 9.36 4.96
C LEU A 179 -14.01 10.87 5.12
N PRO A 180 -13.58 11.44 6.26
CA PRO A 180 -13.54 12.89 6.45
C PRO A 180 -12.69 13.59 5.41
N GLU A 181 -13.08 14.78 4.97
CA GLU A 181 -12.38 15.53 3.92
C GLU A 181 -10.94 15.94 4.30
N ASP A 182 -10.67 16.08 5.60
CA ASP A 182 -9.34 16.38 6.14
C ASP A 182 -8.45 15.14 6.35
N THR A 183 -8.89 13.95 5.89
CA THR A 183 -8.06 12.74 5.89
C THR A 183 -6.92 12.90 4.89
N VAL A 184 -5.68 12.77 5.36
CA VAL A 184 -4.48 12.80 4.52
C VAL A 184 -4.32 11.46 3.81
N VAL A 185 -4.15 11.51 2.48
CA VAL A 185 -3.99 10.34 1.61
C VAL A 185 -2.51 10.20 1.25
N TYR A 186 -1.91 9.10 1.66
CA TYR A 186 -0.55 8.67 1.33
C TYR A 186 -0.62 7.59 0.26
N ASN A 187 -0.22 7.92 -0.95
CA ASN A 187 -0.37 7.10 -2.15
C ASN A 187 0.94 6.48 -2.63
N GLY A 188 0.87 5.52 -3.58
CA GLY A 188 2.01 4.71 -4.02
C GLY A 188 3.10 5.48 -4.76
N HIS A 189 2.80 6.54 -5.53
CA HIS A 189 3.77 7.13 -6.46
C HIS A 189 3.83 8.66 -6.52
N MET A 190 2.97 9.37 -5.81
CA MET A 190 2.89 10.83 -5.90
C MET A 190 3.03 11.48 -4.52
N GLU A 191 2.98 12.81 -4.49
CA GLU A 191 2.88 13.55 -3.24
C GLU A 191 1.55 13.23 -2.52
N PRO A 192 1.51 13.31 -1.19
CA PRO A 192 0.27 13.18 -0.43
C PRO A 192 -0.77 14.23 -0.85
N THR A 193 -2.04 13.88 -0.63
CA THR A 193 -3.20 14.74 -0.86
C THR A 193 -4.20 14.60 0.28
N THR A 194 -5.43 15.07 0.12
CA THR A 194 -6.52 14.86 1.08
C THR A 194 -7.77 14.33 0.39
N ILE A 195 -8.62 13.63 1.14
CA ILE A 195 -9.92 13.15 0.61
C ILE A 195 -10.73 14.32 0.05
N GLY A 196 -10.71 15.49 0.69
CA GLY A 196 -11.46 16.67 0.22
C GLY A 196 -10.93 17.23 -1.10
N GLU A 197 -9.60 17.24 -1.32
CA GLU A 197 -9.02 17.66 -2.60
C GLU A 197 -9.42 16.70 -3.72
N GLU A 198 -9.29 15.39 -3.46
CA GLU A 198 -9.60 14.39 -4.49
C GLU A 198 -11.09 14.28 -4.76
N LYS A 199 -11.95 14.44 -3.77
CA LYS A 199 -13.41 14.51 -3.95
C LYS A 199 -13.80 15.65 -4.91
N ARG A 200 -13.23 16.84 -4.72
CA ARG A 200 -13.46 17.99 -5.63
C ARG A 200 -12.94 17.69 -7.04
N PHE A 201 -11.75 17.13 -7.16
CA PHE A 201 -11.17 16.75 -8.44
C PHE A 201 -12.05 15.71 -9.16
N LEU A 202 -12.37 14.59 -8.52
CA LEU A 202 -13.17 13.51 -9.12
C LEU A 202 -14.57 13.99 -9.52
N SER A 203 -15.21 14.86 -8.70
CA SER A 203 -16.49 15.47 -9.06
C SER A 203 -16.37 16.37 -10.30
N SER A 204 -15.29 17.15 -10.41
CA SER A 204 -15.04 18.00 -11.59
C SER A 204 -14.83 17.22 -12.88
N GLN A 205 -14.39 15.97 -12.77
CA GLN A 205 -14.21 15.04 -13.90
C GLN A 205 -15.46 14.20 -14.20
N GLY A 206 -16.53 14.34 -13.42
CA GLY A 206 -17.75 13.55 -13.57
C GLY A 206 -17.59 12.07 -13.20
N ILE A 207 -16.62 11.75 -12.34
CA ILE A 207 -16.34 10.37 -11.90
C ILE A 207 -17.20 10.01 -10.69
N ILE A 208 -17.48 10.98 -9.81
CA ILE A 208 -18.32 10.84 -8.60
C ILE A 208 -19.28 12.01 -8.47
#